data_19286dd55bb116d01b129348099dae77
#
_entry.id   19286dd55bb116d01b129348099dae77
#
_cell.length_a   1.000
_cell.length_b   1.000
_cell.length_c   1.000
_cell.angle_alpha   90.00
_cell.angle_beta   90.00
_cell.angle_gamma   90.00
#
_symmetry.space_group_name_H-M   'P 1'
#
loop_
_entity.id
_entity.type
_entity.pdbx_description
1 polymer ?
#
loop_
_entity_poly.entity_id
_entity_poly.type
_entity_poly.pdbx_seq_one_letter_code
_entity_poly.pdbx_strand_id
1 'polypeptide(L)'
;NAADREQFESVMGVKPRLFEDALGNLKAARGVRDEGGYKCGLYASSIRYDGVQQEKMEGLIRERVAPYVDEHYWLPLYSMGSLATARERELGYRPTAGNQGRLEALRDPLPCWSVMTEGHVTSDGMLSACCFDADSRWSMGDLTKVSFMDAWNSEAFKTLRAAHLKKDVGGTVCEQCVAYA
;
A
#
# COMPACT_ATOMS: atom_id res chain seq x y z
N ASN A 1 2.50 -1.93 -10.91
CA ASN A 1 2.95 -3.04 -10.05
C ASN A 1 3.27 -4.32 -10.86
N ALA A 2 3.21 -4.27 -12.18
CA ALA A 2 3.49 -5.39 -13.06
C ALA A 2 4.22 -4.91 -14.32
N ALA A 3 5.16 -5.71 -14.84
CA ALA A 3 5.98 -5.37 -16.00
C ALA A 3 5.38 -5.85 -17.31
N ASP A 4 4.47 -6.80 -17.28
CA ASP A 4 3.83 -7.38 -18.44
C ASP A 4 2.39 -7.85 -18.10
N ARG A 5 1.68 -8.33 -19.12
CA ARG A 5 0.28 -8.75 -18.99
C ARG A 5 0.10 -9.97 -18.10
N GLU A 6 1.01 -10.91 -18.16
CA GLU A 6 0.96 -12.15 -17.39
C GLU A 6 1.13 -11.86 -15.89
N GLN A 7 2.13 -11.06 -15.55
CA GLN A 7 2.32 -10.61 -14.19
C GLN A 7 1.16 -9.76 -13.71
N PHE A 8 0.62 -8.88 -14.58
CA PHE A 8 -0.52 -8.04 -14.23
C PHE A 8 -1.76 -8.88 -13.87
N GLU A 9 -2.07 -9.89 -14.65
CA GLU A 9 -3.16 -10.84 -14.35
C GLU A 9 -2.90 -11.58 -13.04
N SER A 10 -1.70 -12.10 -12.88
CA SER A 10 -1.31 -12.87 -11.69
C SER A 10 -1.34 -12.05 -10.41
N VAL A 11 -0.79 -10.82 -10.43
CA VAL A 11 -0.69 -9.98 -9.23
C VAL A 11 -2.01 -9.27 -8.92
N MET A 12 -2.70 -8.78 -9.96
CA MET A 12 -3.89 -7.94 -9.79
C MET A 12 -5.20 -8.73 -9.80
N GLY A 13 -5.17 -10.01 -10.25
CA GLY A 13 -6.37 -10.83 -10.35
C GLY A 13 -7.39 -10.32 -11.37
N VAL A 14 -6.97 -9.58 -12.39
CA VAL A 14 -7.83 -8.93 -13.37
C VAL A 14 -7.45 -9.31 -14.79
N LYS A 15 -8.36 -9.03 -15.75
CA LYS A 15 -8.14 -9.40 -17.15
C LYS A 15 -6.86 -8.76 -17.72
N PRO A 16 -6.00 -9.51 -18.44
CA PRO A 16 -4.72 -9.03 -18.99
C PRO A 16 -4.85 -7.79 -19.89
N ARG A 17 -5.97 -7.63 -20.60
CA ARG A 17 -6.22 -6.46 -21.47
C ARG A 17 -6.15 -5.13 -20.70
N LEU A 18 -6.54 -5.13 -19.42
CA LEU A 18 -6.53 -3.93 -18.59
C LEU A 18 -5.11 -3.37 -18.36
N PHE A 19 -4.08 -4.17 -18.58
CA PHE A 19 -2.70 -3.69 -18.60
C PHE A 19 -2.46 -2.66 -19.71
N GLU A 20 -2.90 -2.97 -20.93
CA GLU A 20 -2.78 -2.05 -22.06
C GLU A 20 -3.71 -0.86 -21.92
N ASP A 21 -4.92 -1.09 -21.42
CA ASP A 21 -5.88 -0.02 -21.17
C ASP A 21 -5.31 1.00 -20.16
N ALA A 22 -4.66 0.54 -19.09
CA ALA A 22 -4.04 1.40 -18.09
C ALA A 22 -2.91 2.26 -18.69
N LEU A 23 -2.04 1.67 -19.51
CA LEU A 23 -0.96 2.40 -20.18
C LEU A 23 -1.51 3.37 -21.25
N GLY A 24 -2.55 2.96 -21.98
CA GLY A 24 -3.27 3.83 -22.91
C GLY A 24 -3.91 5.03 -22.23
N ASN A 25 -4.54 4.80 -21.07
CA ASN A 25 -5.14 5.88 -20.27
C ASN A 25 -4.10 6.87 -19.75
N LEU A 26 -2.91 6.39 -19.35
CA LEU A 26 -1.82 7.28 -18.92
C LEU A 26 -1.38 8.20 -20.07
N LYS A 27 -1.20 7.64 -21.26
CA LYS A 27 -0.87 8.41 -22.47
C LYS A 27 -1.97 9.41 -22.83
N ALA A 28 -3.23 8.99 -22.76
CA ALA A 28 -4.38 9.87 -23.03
C ALA A 28 -4.47 11.02 -22.00
N ALA A 29 -4.27 10.72 -20.71
CA ALA A 29 -4.24 11.73 -19.67
C ALA A 29 -3.16 12.79 -19.90
N ARG A 30 -1.97 12.36 -20.34
CA ARG A 30 -0.90 13.29 -20.75
C ARG A 30 -1.33 14.20 -21.91
N GLY A 31 -1.92 13.63 -22.96
CA GLY A 31 -2.43 14.39 -24.11
C GLY A 31 -3.46 15.42 -23.68
N VAL A 32 -4.49 15.01 -22.94
CA VAL A 32 -5.55 15.93 -22.45
C VAL A 32 -4.97 17.06 -21.61
N ARG A 33 -4.03 16.76 -20.71
CA ARG A 33 -3.38 17.79 -19.89
C ARG A 33 -2.65 18.83 -20.74
N ASP A 34 -1.82 18.34 -21.67
CA ASP A 34 -0.95 19.21 -22.46
C ASP A 34 -1.76 20.05 -23.47
N GLU A 35 -2.75 19.45 -24.13
CA GLU A 35 -3.65 20.15 -25.07
C GLU A 35 -4.54 21.17 -24.35
N GLY A 36 -5.01 20.84 -23.15
CA GLY A 36 -5.86 21.73 -22.34
C GLY A 36 -5.08 22.78 -21.54
N GLY A 37 -3.76 22.71 -21.51
CA GLY A 37 -2.91 23.61 -20.72
C GLY A 37 -3.13 23.48 -19.21
N TYR A 38 -3.59 22.32 -18.73
CA TYR A 38 -3.89 22.09 -17.32
C TYR A 38 -2.60 21.97 -16.49
N LYS A 39 -2.57 22.68 -15.35
CA LYS A 39 -1.41 22.74 -14.43
C LYS A 39 -1.41 21.62 -13.38
N CYS A 40 -1.81 20.41 -13.74
CA CYS A 40 -1.73 19.25 -12.84
C CYS A 40 -0.49 18.40 -13.14
N GLY A 41 0.15 17.87 -12.11
CA GLY A 41 1.23 16.90 -12.25
C GLY A 41 0.69 15.49 -12.53
N LEU A 42 1.39 14.74 -13.36
CA LEU A 42 1.15 13.32 -13.58
C LEU A 42 2.30 12.53 -12.96
N TYR A 43 1.99 11.70 -11.98
CA TYR A 43 2.97 10.94 -11.22
C TYR A 43 2.69 9.45 -11.35
N ALA A 44 3.74 8.66 -11.44
CA ALA A 44 3.64 7.20 -11.39
C ALA A 44 4.52 6.63 -10.30
N SER A 45 4.08 5.56 -9.69
CA SER A 45 4.89 4.77 -8.76
C SER A 45 4.89 3.31 -9.15
N SER A 46 6.01 2.64 -8.92
CA SER A 46 6.15 1.21 -9.16
C SER A 46 6.79 0.52 -7.97
N ILE A 47 6.37 -0.71 -7.74
CA ILE A 47 7.01 -1.57 -6.75
C ILE A 47 8.41 -1.94 -7.23
N ARG A 48 9.38 -1.83 -6.35
CA ARG A 48 10.75 -2.30 -6.58
C ARG A 48 10.80 -3.80 -6.28
N TYR A 49 11.20 -4.55 -7.28
CA TYR A 49 11.43 -5.99 -7.19
C TYR A 49 12.93 -6.29 -7.17
N ASP A 50 13.29 -7.56 -7.28
CA ASP A 50 14.68 -8.04 -7.39
C ASP A 50 14.93 -8.64 -8.77
N GLY A 51 16.22 -8.77 -9.14
CA GLY A 51 16.70 -9.53 -10.28
C GLY A 51 15.99 -9.23 -11.59
N VAL A 52 15.69 -10.26 -12.36
CA VAL A 52 15.07 -10.17 -13.70
C VAL A 52 13.74 -9.39 -13.69
N GLN A 53 12.98 -9.51 -12.61
CA GLN A 53 11.71 -8.80 -12.51
C GLN A 53 11.90 -7.28 -12.41
N GLN A 54 12.94 -6.84 -11.70
CA GLN A 54 13.29 -5.42 -11.63
C GLN A 54 13.73 -4.90 -13.01
N GLU A 55 14.54 -5.66 -13.75
CA GLU A 55 14.97 -5.29 -15.10
C GLU A 55 13.78 -5.12 -16.06
N LYS A 56 12.81 -6.02 -16.01
CA LYS A 56 11.56 -5.91 -16.79
C LYS A 56 10.78 -4.65 -16.43
N MET A 57 10.66 -4.35 -15.12
CA MET A 57 9.96 -3.14 -14.65
C MET A 57 10.66 -1.87 -15.13
N GLU A 58 11.98 -1.81 -15.06
CA GLU A 58 12.76 -0.66 -15.54
C GLU A 58 12.61 -0.45 -17.05
N GLY A 59 12.60 -1.53 -17.83
CA GLY A 59 12.30 -1.49 -19.26
C GLY A 59 10.93 -0.91 -19.55
N LEU A 60 9.88 -1.45 -18.92
CA LEU A 60 8.51 -0.95 -19.05
C LEU A 60 8.42 0.54 -18.71
N ILE A 61 8.99 0.93 -17.56
CA ILE A 61 8.92 2.32 -17.09
C ILE A 61 9.61 3.25 -18.09
N ARG A 62 10.83 2.96 -18.49
CA ARG A 62 11.58 3.76 -19.45
C ARG A 62 10.83 3.95 -20.77
N GLU A 63 10.23 2.90 -21.29
CA GLU A 63 9.64 2.89 -22.63
C GLU A 63 8.18 3.34 -22.66
N ARG A 64 7.40 3.01 -21.64
CA ARG A 64 5.93 3.12 -21.69
C ARG A 64 5.30 3.96 -20.57
N VAL A 65 6.05 4.37 -19.56
CA VAL A 65 5.55 5.19 -18.45
C VAL A 65 6.22 6.54 -18.38
N ALA A 66 7.55 6.57 -18.32
CA ALA A 66 8.33 7.81 -18.16
C ALA A 66 8.00 8.90 -19.21
N PRO A 67 7.74 8.58 -20.49
CA PRO A 67 7.37 9.62 -21.46
C PRO A 67 6.05 10.34 -21.18
N TYR A 68 5.20 9.79 -20.31
CA TYR A 68 3.86 10.30 -20.05
C TYR A 68 3.63 10.83 -18.64
N VAL A 69 4.67 10.83 -17.80
CA VAL A 69 4.60 11.35 -16.42
C VAL A 69 5.62 12.45 -16.21
N ASP A 70 5.40 13.29 -15.23
CA ASP A 70 6.37 14.32 -14.83
C ASP A 70 7.42 13.74 -13.89
N GLU A 71 7.03 12.73 -13.10
CA GLU A 71 7.92 12.04 -12.19
C GLU A 71 7.49 10.59 -12.01
N HIS A 72 8.47 9.70 -11.92
CA HIS A 72 8.29 8.31 -11.51
C HIS A 72 9.14 8.02 -10.28
N TYR A 73 8.58 7.31 -9.31
CA TYR A 73 9.30 6.91 -8.10
C TYR A 73 9.06 5.43 -7.75
N TRP A 74 10.05 4.85 -7.09
CA TRP A 74 9.99 3.47 -6.63
C TRP A 74 9.42 3.39 -5.23
N LEU A 75 8.59 2.39 -5.01
CA LEU A 75 8.08 2.02 -3.70
C LEU A 75 8.61 0.64 -3.33
N PRO A 76 8.95 0.40 -2.06
CA PRO A 76 9.24 -0.94 -1.59
C PRO A 76 7.98 -1.82 -1.69
N LEU A 77 8.17 -3.14 -1.77
CA LEU A 77 7.06 -4.07 -1.61
C LEU A 77 6.65 -4.10 -0.14
N TYR A 78 5.43 -3.69 0.12
CA TYR A 78 4.89 -3.67 1.48
C TYR A 78 4.36 -5.03 1.91
N SER A 79 4.65 -5.42 3.16
CA SER A 79 3.88 -6.47 3.81
C SER A 79 2.49 -5.94 4.17
N MET A 80 1.48 -6.75 3.89
CA MET A 80 0.09 -6.47 4.28
C MET A 80 -0.20 -7.06 5.68
N GLY A 81 0.68 -6.81 6.64
CA GLY A 81 0.53 -7.31 8.01
C GLY A 81 0.44 -8.83 8.09
N SER A 82 1.21 -9.54 7.28
CA SER A 82 1.18 -11.00 7.12
C SER A 82 -0.10 -11.56 6.45
N LEU A 83 -0.97 -10.71 5.93
CA LEU A 83 -2.21 -11.14 5.24
C LEU A 83 -1.93 -11.82 3.91
N ALA A 84 -0.90 -11.37 3.20
CA ALA A 84 -0.57 -11.81 1.86
C ALA A 84 0.55 -12.86 1.81
N THR A 85 1.03 -13.38 2.95
CA THR A 85 2.20 -14.27 3.03
C THR A 85 2.12 -15.52 2.16
N ALA A 86 0.95 -16.09 1.99
CA ALA A 86 0.76 -17.24 1.10
C ALA A 86 0.98 -16.84 -0.36
N ARG A 87 0.40 -15.71 -0.77
CA ARG A 87 0.49 -15.19 -2.12
C ARG A 87 1.90 -14.66 -2.44
N GLU A 88 2.53 -14.00 -1.49
CA GLU A 88 3.91 -13.53 -1.60
C GLU A 88 4.88 -14.69 -1.84
N ARG A 89 4.72 -15.80 -1.09
CA ARG A 89 5.52 -17.01 -1.27
C ARG A 89 5.28 -17.69 -2.62
N GLU A 90 4.02 -17.77 -3.04
CA GLU A 90 3.66 -18.31 -4.35
C GLU A 90 4.30 -17.54 -5.50
N LEU A 91 4.34 -16.22 -5.41
CA LEU A 91 4.93 -15.33 -6.41
C LEU A 91 6.46 -15.17 -6.26
N GLY A 92 7.04 -15.69 -5.19
CA GLY A 92 8.47 -15.55 -4.90
C GLY A 92 8.89 -14.14 -4.47
N TYR A 93 7.95 -13.29 -4.06
CA TYR A 93 8.24 -11.92 -3.64
C TYR A 93 8.51 -11.83 -2.14
N ARG A 94 9.44 -10.95 -1.77
CA ARG A 94 9.76 -10.66 -0.37
C ARG A 94 9.42 -9.21 -0.06
N PRO A 95 8.49 -8.96 0.89
CA PRO A 95 8.26 -7.62 1.39
C PRO A 95 9.54 -7.04 2.01
N THR A 96 9.80 -5.78 1.75
CA THR A 96 10.97 -5.05 2.25
C THR A 96 10.57 -3.89 3.16
N ALA A 97 9.27 -3.63 3.31
CA ALA A 97 8.76 -2.56 4.17
C ALA A 97 7.38 -2.88 4.72
N GLY A 98 7.08 -2.33 5.90
CA GLY A 98 5.75 -2.25 6.48
C GLY A 98 5.07 -0.92 6.15
N ASN A 99 4.07 -0.55 6.94
CA ASN A 99 3.29 0.68 6.73
C ASN A 99 4.12 1.98 6.71
N GLN A 100 5.31 1.98 7.27
CA GLN A 100 6.20 3.14 7.29
C GLN A 100 7.23 3.17 6.15
N GLY A 101 7.12 2.31 5.16
CA GLY A 101 8.13 2.15 4.12
C GLY A 101 8.57 3.42 3.38
N ARG A 102 7.70 4.41 3.25
CA ARG A 102 8.06 5.71 2.65
C ARG A 102 8.93 6.57 3.54
N LEU A 103 8.94 6.31 4.85
CA LEU A 103 9.60 7.10 5.86
C LEU A 103 10.64 6.29 6.64
N GLU A 104 10.88 5.05 6.24
CA GLU A 104 11.76 4.09 6.91
C GLU A 104 13.12 4.70 7.28
N ALA A 105 13.73 5.41 6.34
CA ALA A 105 15.02 6.06 6.56
C ALA A 105 14.96 7.32 7.44
N LEU A 106 13.75 7.79 7.79
CA LEU A 106 13.57 9.09 8.43
C LEU A 106 13.15 9.01 9.90
N ARG A 107 12.69 7.85 10.36
CA ARG A 107 12.24 7.68 11.76
C ARG A 107 12.23 6.23 12.21
N ASP A 108 12.27 6.06 13.52
CA ASP A 108 12.04 4.76 14.16
C ASP A 108 10.71 4.16 13.74
N PRO A 109 10.62 2.82 13.57
CA PRO A 109 9.37 2.14 13.22
C PRO A 109 8.28 2.30 14.29
N LEU A 110 8.65 2.47 15.55
CA LEU A 110 7.73 2.65 16.68
C LEU A 110 7.90 4.04 17.33
N PRO A 111 6.79 4.67 17.69
CA PRO A 111 5.40 4.29 17.45
C PRO A 111 5.00 4.42 15.99
N CYS A 112 4.18 3.49 15.49
CA CYS A 112 3.58 3.62 14.17
C CYS A 112 2.57 4.78 14.16
N TRP A 113 2.76 5.74 13.27
CA TRP A 113 1.89 6.92 13.19
C TRP A 113 0.50 6.60 12.67
N SER A 114 0.34 5.53 11.88
CA SER A 114 -0.97 5.13 11.37
C SER A 114 -1.99 4.92 12.48
N VAL A 115 -1.61 4.23 13.57
CA VAL A 115 -2.52 4.01 14.71
C VAL A 115 -2.81 5.27 15.54
N MET A 116 -2.03 6.36 15.32
CA MET A 116 -2.19 7.63 16.05
C MET A 116 -2.94 8.68 15.24
N THR A 117 -2.83 8.65 13.91
CA THR A 117 -3.23 9.78 13.06
C THR A 117 -4.18 9.41 11.92
N GLU A 118 -4.38 8.10 11.67
CA GLU A 118 -5.14 7.64 10.52
C GLU A 118 -6.33 6.77 10.97
N GLY A 119 -7.50 7.02 10.41
CA GLY A 119 -8.68 6.17 10.57
C GLY A 119 -8.93 5.39 9.27
N HIS A 120 -8.90 4.07 9.35
CA HIS A 120 -9.15 3.18 8.22
C HIS A 120 -10.51 2.53 8.39
N VAL A 121 -11.41 2.77 7.43
CA VAL A 121 -12.76 2.22 7.44
C VAL A 121 -12.89 1.23 6.31
N THR A 122 -13.32 0.02 6.63
CA THR A 122 -13.55 -1.04 5.66
C THR A 122 -14.92 -0.89 4.99
N SER A 123 -15.14 -1.61 3.89
CA SER A 123 -16.38 -1.51 3.11
C SER A 123 -17.64 -1.96 3.86
N ASP A 124 -17.48 -2.75 4.92
CA ASP A 124 -18.53 -3.22 5.82
C ASP A 124 -18.74 -2.29 7.05
N GLY A 125 -18.02 -1.16 7.08
CA GLY A 125 -18.22 -0.14 8.12
C GLY A 125 -17.44 -0.39 9.40
N MET A 126 -16.41 -1.22 9.40
CA MET A 126 -15.56 -1.44 10.57
C MET A 126 -14.43 -0.41 10.59
N LEU A 127 -14.16 0.17 11.77
CA LEU A 127 -12.93 0.92 12.00
C LEU A 127 -11.78 -0.06 12.25
N SER A 128 -10.79 -0.08 11.37
CA SER A 128 -9.65 -0.96 11.46
C SER A 128 -8.43 -0.28 12.09
N ALA A 129 -7.51 -1.08 12.63
CA ALA A 129 -6.26 -0.61 13.21
C ALA A 129 -5.33 0.04 12.17
N CYS A 130 -5.31 -0.42 10.92
CA CYS A 130 -4.48 0.16 9.86
C CYS A 130 -4.98 -0.27 8.46
N CYS A 131 -4.43 0.37 7.42
CA CYS A 131 -4.77 0.10 6.02
C CYS A 131 -4.37 -1.30 5.52
N PHE A 132 -3.58 -2.04 6.25
CA PHE A 132 -3.20 -3.41 5.91
C PHE A 132 -4.20 -4.47 6.39
N ASP A 133 -5.26 -4.06 7.06
CA ASP A 133 -6.32 -4.94 7.51
C ASP A 133 -7.53 -4.89 6.57
N ALA A 134 -7.36 -5.42 5.36
CA ALA A 134 -8.43 -5.45 4.36
C ALA A 134 -9.64 -6.34 4.76
N ASP A 135 -9.41 -7.32 5.65
CA ASP A 135 -10.41 -8.32 6.04
C ASP A 135 -11.09 -7.98 7.38
N SER A 136 -10.91 -6.78 7.89
CA SER A 136 -11.48 -6.32 9.20
C SER A 136 -11.11 -7.21 10.39
N ARG A 137 -9.99 -7.93 10.32
CA ARG A 137 -9.55 -8.84 11.41
C ARG A 137 -9.14 -8.09 12.68
N TRP A 138 -8.73 -6.84 12.51
CA TRP A 138 -8.24 -5.97 13.58
C TRP A 138 -9.22 -4.83 13.83
N SER A 139 -10.51 -5.18 13.89
CA SER A 139 -11.55 -4.20 14.13
C SER A 139 -11.40 -3.52 15.48
N MET A 140 -11.44 -2.20 15.47
CA MET A 140 -11.40 -1.32 16.64
C MET A 140 -12.79 -0.81 17.02
N GLY A 141 -13.79 -1.02 16.16
CA GLY A 141 -15.18 -0.69 16.39
C GLY A 141 -16.04 -0.81 15.15
N ASP A 142 -17.31 -1.08 15.36
CA ASP A 142 -18.33 -1.19 14.32
C ASP A 142 -19.07 0.14 14.18
N LEU A 143 -18.74 0.90 13.12
CA LEU A 143 -19.31 2.22 12.87
C LEU A 143 -20.77 2.21 12.43
N THR A 144 -21.34 1.02 12.22
CA THR A 144 -22.78 0.88 12.02
C THR A 144 -23.54 0.92 13.36
N LYS A 145 -22.82 0.78 14.49
CA LYS A 145 -23.40 0.71 15.84
C LYS A 145 -22.92 1.84 16.75
N VAL A 146 -21.72 2.34 16.55
CA VAL A 146 -21.14 3.40 17.40
C VAL A 146 -20.60 4.54 16.55
N SER A 147 -20.40 5.72 17.15
CA SER A 147 -19.79 6.84 16.45
C SER A 147 -18.31 6.57 16.14
N PHE A 148 -17.78 7.26 15.11
CA PHE A 148 -16.35 7.20 14.80
C PHE A 148 -15.49 7.54 16.04
N MET A 149 -15.87 8.56 16.79
CA MET A 149 -15.10 8.98 17.97
C MET A 149 -15.16 7.97 19.12
N ASP A 150 -16.27 7.26 19.29
CA ASP A 150 -16.35 6.18 20.28
C ASP A 150 -15.46 5.00 19.88
N ALA A 151 -15.51 4.60 18.62
CA ALA A 151 -14.62 3.55 18.09
C ALA A 151 -13.14 3.96 18.15
N TRP A 152 -12.82 5.21 17.76
CA TRP A 152 -11.47 5.77 17.81
C TRP A 152 -10.90 5.82 19.24
N ASN A 153 -11.75 6.02 20.24
CA ASN A 153 -11.40 6.04 21.65
C ASN A 153 -11.75 4.73 22.37
N SER A 154 -12.01 3.65 21.63
CA SER A 154 -12.28 2.34 22.24
C SER A 154 -11.10 1.83 23.08
N GLU A 155 -11.38 0.93 24.01
CA GLU A 155 -10.31 0.31 24.82
C GLU A 155 -9.33 -0.49 23.96
N ALA A 156 -9.80 -1.12 22.87
CA ALA A 156 -8.95 -1.81 21.91
C ALA A 156 -7.92 -0.85 21.28
N PHE A 157 -8.37 0.31 20.79
CA PHE A 157 -7.48 1.31 20.19
C PHE A 157 -6.55 1.96 21.22
N LYS A 158 -7.04 2.26 22.42
CA LYS A 158 -6.20 2.81 23.50
C LYS A 158 -5.11 1.83 23.92
N THR A 159 -5.45 0.54 24.05
CA THR A 159 -4.48 -0.51 24.38
C THR A 159 -3.40 -0.63 23.29
N LEU A 160 -3.82 -0.65 22.02
CA LEU A 160 -2.88 -0.71 20.89
C LEU A 160 -1.94 0.51 20.88
N ARG A 161 -2.48 1.72 21.02
CA ARG A 161 -1.66 2.94 21.08
C ARG A 161 -0.70 2.95 22.26
N ALA A 162 -1.12 2.46 23.43
CA ALA A 162 -0.27 2.34 24.60
C ALA A 162 0.91 1.38 24.34
N ALA A 163 0.67 0.26 23.66
CA ALA A 163 1.72 -0.67 23.24
C ALA A 163 2.73 0.01 22.32
N HIS A 164 2.26 0.78 21.32
CA HIS A 164 3.12 1.55 20.44
C HIS A 164 3.96 2.59 21.17
N LEU A 165 3.38 3.32 22.11
CA LEU A 165 4.10 4.33 22.90
C LEU A 165 5.16 3.70 23.81
N LYS A 166 4.93 2.48 24.29
CA LYS A 166 5.92 1.70 25.04
C LYS A 166 6.99 1.07 24.16
N LYS A 167 6.84 1.15 22.83
CA LYS A 167 7.67 0.45 21.84
C LYS A 167 7.68 -1.08 22.02
N ASP A 168 6.61 -1.63 22.55
CA ASP A 168 6.40 -3.06 22.73
C ASP A 168 5.02 -3.43 22.19
N VAL A 169 5.02 -4.01 20.99
CA VAL A 169 3.80 -4.43 20.27
C VAL A 169 3.58 -5.95 20.32
N GLY A 170 4.38 -6.66 21.12
CA GLY A 170 4.20 -8.10 21.37
C GLY A 170 2.79 -8.42 21.85
N GLY A 171 2.21 -9.51 21.37
CA GLY A 171 0.83 -9.91 21.66
C GLY A 171 -0.26 -9.03 21.02
N THR A 172 0.09 -8.03 20.22
CA THR A 172 -0.86 -7.19 19.49
C THR A 172 -0.97 -7.59 18.02
N VAL A 173 -1.94 -7.01 17.31
CA VAL A 173 -2.11 -7.16 15.87
C VAL A 173 -0.91 -6.66 15.05
N CYS A 174 -0.03 -5.87 15.66
CA CYS A 174 1.14 -5.28 15.04
C CYS A 174 2.43 -6.10 15.23
N GLU A 175 2.39 -7.16 16.04
CA GLU A 175 3.58 -7.97 16.37
C GLU A 175 4.32 -8.50 15.14
N GLN A 176 3.59 -8.95 14.14
CA GLN A 176 4.16 -9.52 12.92
C GLN A 176 4.23 -8.51 11.76
N CYS A 177 4.10 -7.24 12.05
CA CYS A 177 4.28 -6.22 11.03
C CYS A 177 5.75 -6.11 10.65
N VAL A 178 6.06 -6.24 9.36
CA VAL A 178 7.44 -6.19 8.84
C VAL A 178 8.18 -4.89 9.18
N ALA A 179 7.45 -3.83 9.52
CA ALA A 179 8.04 -2.59 9.99
C ALA A 179 8.80 -2.74 11.32
N TYR A 180 8.62 -3.84 12.04
CA TYR A 180 9.19 -4.08 13.37
C TYR A 180 10.01 -5.37 13.45
N ALA A 181 10.11 -6.12 12.33
CA ALA A 181 10.88 -7.35 12.24
C ALA A 181 12.38 -7.07 12.01
#